data_cefbcc6db8de32c58a68dd40f2d311b7
#
_entry.id   cefbcc6db8de32c58a68dd40f2d311b7
#
_cell.length_a   1.000
_cell.length_b   1.000
_cell.length_c   1.000
_cell.angle_alpha   90.00
_cell.angle_beta   90.00
_cell.angle_gamma   90.00
#
_symmetry.space_group_name_H-M   'P 1'
#
loop_
_entity.id
_entity.type
_entity.pdbx_description
1 polymer ?
#
loop_
_entity_poly.entity_id
_entity_poly.type
_entity_poly.pdbx_seq_one_letter_code
_entity_poly.pdbx_strand_id
1 'polypeptide(L)'
;MAREVAGEITPGILLVDKPQGITSHDVVARARRALGTRKVGHAGTLDPMATGLLVLGAEWATRLLTFIVGLDKRYEATIRLGVTTDSDDADGTETHRADAAALAAIDDAQIMAGITPLTGAISQVPSTVSAIKVGGRRAYDLARAGETVELKARSVTVSRFT
;
A
#
# COMPACT_ATOMS: atom_id res chain seq x y z
N MET A 1 0.57 42.33 20.17
CA MET A 1 0.38 41.24 19.17
C MET A 1 -0.62 40.25 19.76
N ALA A 2 -1.86 40.26 19.28
CA ALA A 2 -2.88 39.32 19.73
C ALA A 2 -2.51 37.92 19.28
N ARG A 3 -2.42 36.99 20.22
CA ARG A 3 -2.25 35.54 19.96
C ARG A 3 -3.58 35.10 19.36
N GLU A 4 -3.56 34.82 18.06
CA GLU A 4 -4.70 34.20 17.38
C GLU A 4 -5.00 32.90 18.12
N VAL A 5 -6.16 32.83 18.75
CA VAL A 5 -6.62 31.59 19.43
C VAL A 5 -6.83 30.58 18.29
N ALA A 6 -5.96 29.62 18.20
CA ALA A 6 -6.15 28.52 17.27
C ALA A 6 -7.52 27.92 17.56
N GLY A 7 -8.45 28.09 16.62
CA GLY A 7 -9.82 27.60 16.76
C GLY A 7 -9.81 26.11 17.08
N GLU A 8 -10.76 25.68 17.89
CA GLU A 8 -10.92 24.29 18.27
C GLU A 8 -11.07 23.44 17.00
N ILE A 9 -10.15 22.49 16.80
CA ILE A 9 -10.12 21.68 15.57
C ILE A 9 -11.31 20.72 15.60
N THR A 10 -12.17 20.84 14.60
CA THR A 10 -13.31 19.91 14.45
C THR A 10 -12.81 18.52 14.10
N PRO A 11 -13.09 17.49 14.91
CA PRO A 11 -12.77 16.12 14.58
C PRO A 11 -13.51 15.67 13.32
N GLY A 12 -12.84 14.89 12.47
CA GLY A 12 -13.47 14.46 11.22
C GLY A 12 -12.66 13.43 10.45
N ILE A 13 -13.29 12.89 9.43
CA ILE A 13 -12.68 12.04 8.43
C ILE A 13 -12.34 12.88 7.20
N LEU A 14 -11.12 12.72 6.68
CA LEU A 14 -10.69 13.33 5.43
C LEU A 14 -10.44 12.25 4.40
N LEU A 15 -10.95 12.46 3.21
CA LEU A 15 -10.68 11.63 2.04
C LEU A 15 -9.63 12.34 1.19
N VAL A 16 -8.47 11.72 1.03
CA VAL A 16 -7.34 12.30 0.32
C VAL A 16 -7.00 11.43 -0.87
N ASP A 17 -6.95 12.00 -2.06
CA ASP A 17 -6.34 11.36 -3.21
C ASP A 17 -4.81 11.49 -3.08
N LYS A 18 -4.15 10.38 -2.69
CA LYS A 18 -2.71 10.39 -2.47
C LYS A 18 -1.99 10.46 -3.82
N PRO A 19 -1.18 11.49 -4.08
CA PRO A 19 -0.38 11.52 -5.30
C PRO A 19 0.76 10.48 -5.26
N GLN A 20 1.27 10.14 -6.44
CA GLN A 20 2.47 9.32 -6.59
C GLN A 20 3.71 9.99 -5.98
N GLY A 21 4.68 9.19 -5.56
CA GLY A 21 6.00 9.63 -5.12
C GLY A 21 6.08 10.05 -3.65
N ILE A 22 4.98 9.99 -2.89
CA ILE A 22 5.00 10.26 -1.44
C ILE A 22 4.40 9.10 -0.64
N THR A 23 4.83 8.95 0.60
CA THR A 23 4.30 7.93 1.51
C THR A 23 2.95 8.34 2.12
N SER A 24 2.18 7.37 2.62
CA SER A 24 0.98 7.64 3.41
C SER A 24 1.29 8.46 4.67
N HIS A 25 2.49 8.31 5.24
CA HIS A 25 2.95 9.10 6.38
C HIS A 25 3.23 10.57 6.03
N ASP A 26 3.71 10.85 4.82
CA ASP A 26 3.90 12.22 4.34
C ASP A 26 2.57 12.95 4.21
N VAL A 27 1.52 12.24 3.74
CA VAL A 27 0.17 12.79 3.71
C VAL A 27 -0.33 13.11 5.11
N VAL A 28 -0.15 12.19 6.08
CA VAL A 28 -0.49 12.43 7.49
C VAL A 28 0.29 13.63 8.04
N ALA A 29 1.58 13.75 7.73
CA ALA A 29 2.40 14.89 8.19
C ALA A 29 1.92 16.23 7.61
N ARG A 30 1.51 16.24 6.34
CA ARG A 30 0.90 17.42 5.70
C ARG A 30 -0.45 17.78 6.34
N ALA A 31 -1.30 16.78 6.57
CA ALA A 31 -2.60 16.98 7.22
C ALA A 31 -2.43 17.52 8.66
N ARG A 32 -1.47 17.00 9.43
CA ARG A 32 -1.14 17.51 10.77
C ARG A 32 -0.77 19.00 10.76
N ARG A 33 0.06 19.42 9.79
CA ARG A 33 0.44 20.82 9.64
C ARG A 33 -0.74 21.69 9.25
N ALA A 34 -1.53 21.25 8.27
CA ALA A 34 -2.68 22.02 7.76
C ALA A 34 -3.77 22.17 8.81
N LEU A 35 -4.00 21.16 9.64
CA LEU A 35 -5.03 21.16 10.69
C LEU A 35 -4.52 21.71 12.03
N GLY A 36 -3.21 21.95 12.19
CA GLY A 36 -2.64 22.40 13.46
C GLY A 36 -2.72 21.36 14.60
N THR A 37 -2.85 20.06 14.29
CA THR A 37 -2.94 19.00 15.29
C THR A 37 -1.97 17.85 15.01
N ARG A 38 -1.53 17.19 16.07
CA ARG A 38 -0.72 15.97 15.97
C ARG A 38 -1.57 14.69 15.90
N LYS A 39 -2.86 14.77 16.25
CA LYS A 39 -3.77 13.62 16.31
C LYS A 39 -4.39 13.36 14.93
N VAL A 40 -3.60 12.88 14.00
CA VAL A 40 -4.04 12.44 12.67
C VAL A 40 -3.44 11.05 12.40
N GLY A 41 -4.27 10.13 11.93
CA GLY A 41 -3.91 8.78 11.49
C GLY A 41 -4.53 8.45 10.13
N HIS A 42 -4.22 7.27 9.59
CA HIS A 42 -4.80 6.77 8.32
C HIS A 42 -5.33 5.34 8.45
N ALA A 43 -6.30 4.99 7.61
CA ALA A 43 -6.89 3.65 7.52
C ALA A 43 -6.35 2.89 6.29
N GLY A 44 -5.17 2.33 6.42
CA GLY A 44 -4.48 1.59 5.35
C GLY A 44 -3.28 2.35 4.81
N THR A 45 -2.33 1.58 4.29
CA THR A 45 -1.11 2.13 3.68
C THR A 45 -1.19 1.97 2.18
N LEU A 46 -0.86 3.03 1.47
CA LEU A 46 -0.55 3.00 0.03
C LEU A 46 0.96 3.16 -0.13
N ASP A 47 1.53 2.36 -1.01
CA ASP A 47 2.94 2.45 -1.36
C ASP A 47 3.27 3.78 -2.05
N PRO A 48 4.53 4.24 -2.06
CA PRO A 48 4.88 5.54 -2.64
C PRO A 48 4.45 5.67 -4.10
N MET A 49 4.60 4.62 -4.90
CA MET A 49 4.18 4.58 -6.29
C MET A 49 2.66 4.61 -6.48
N ALA A 50 1.90 4.07 -5.53
CA ALA A 50 0.45 3.99 -5.64
C ALA A 50 -0.22 5.35 -5.43
N THR A 51 -1.30 5.59 -6.17
CA THR A 51 -2.19 6.74 -6.03
C THR A 51 -3.56 6.31 -5.51
N GLY A 52 -4.42 7.27 -5.19
CA GLY A 52 -5.82 7.03 -4.86
C GLY A 52 -6.19 7.24 -3.40
N LEU A 53 -7.33 6.73 -3.02
CA LEU A 53 -8.00 7.05 -1.76
C LEU A 53 -7.20 6.65 -0.53
N LEU A 54 -6.79 7.65 0.24
CA LEU A 54 -6.26 7.49 1.59
C LEU A 54 -7.23 8.15 2.59
N VAL A 55 -7.82 7.33 3.46
CA VAL A 55 -8.76 7.81 4.48
C VAL A 55 -7.97 8.21 5.72
N LEU A 56 -8.09 9.49 6.12
CA LEU A 56 -7.50 10.01 7.35
C LEU A 56 -8.58 10.29 8.38
N GLY A 57 -8.23 10.14 9.66
CA GLY A 57 -9.03 10.61 10.78
C GLY A 57 -8.26 11.65 11.57
N ALA A 58 -8.94 12.73 11.99
CA ALA A 58 -8.38 13.78 12.82
C ALA A 58 -9.06 13.80 14.20
N GLU A 59 -8.28 14.13 15.23
CA GLU A 59 -8.69 14.18 16.63
C GLU A 59 -9.33 12.84 17.11
N TRP A 60 -10.48 12.89 17.76
CA TRP A 60 -11.14 11.66 18.22
C TRP A 60 -11.64 10.79 17.05
N ALA A 61 -11.82 11.34 15.85
CA ALA A 61 -12.20 10.54 14.67
C ALA A 61 -11.12 9.53 14.25
N THR A 62 -9.88 9.63 14.75
CA THR A 62 -8.86 8.58 14.60
C THR A 62 -9.34 7.21 15.12
N ARG A 63 -10.24 7.18 16.10
CA ARG A 63 -10.84 5.94 16.62
C ARG A 63 -11.73 5.25 15.61
N LEU A 64 -12.35 5.99 14.70
CA LEU A 64 -13.22 5.44 13.65
C LEU A 64 -12.43 4.66 12.59
N LEU A 65 -11.12 4.95 12.45
CA LEU A 65 -10.27 4.27 11.47
C LEU A 65 -10.21 2.76 11.68
N THR A 66 -10.38 2.27 12.92
CA THR A 66 -10.39 0.83 13.22
C THR A 66 -11.53 0.09 12.53
N PHE A 67 -12.65 0.76 12.29
CA PHE A 67 -13.80 0.20 11.56
C PHE A 67 -13.62 0.25 10.03
N ILE A 68 -12.70 1.09 9.55
CA ILE A 68 -12.46 1.30 8.12
C ILE A 68 -11.33 0.39 7.61
N VAL A 69 -10.32 0.12 8.45
CA VAL A 69 -9.14 -0.70 8.07
C VAL A 69 -9.52 -2.07 7.53
N GLY A 70 -10.56 -2.70 8.09
CA GLY A 70 -11.03 -4.04 7.71
C GLY A 70 -12.01 -4.08 6.54
N LEU A 71 -12.41 -2.94 5.98
CA LEU A 71 -13.33 -2.91 4.84
C LEU A 71 -12.66 -3.39 3.55
N ASP A 72 -13.49 -3.83 2.60
CA ASP A 72 -13.05 -4.23 1.27
C ASP A 72 -12.33 -3.10 0.55
N LYS A 73 -11.40 -3.47 -0.33
CA LYS A 73 -10.59 -2.55 -1.12
C LYS A 73 -10.64 -2.95 -2.59
N ARG A 74 -10.69 -1.94 -3.44
CA ARG A 74 -10.54 -2.10 -4.88
C ARG A 74 -9.25 -1.44 -5.33
N TYR A 75 -8.49 -2.15 -6.15
CA TYR A 75 -7.28 -1.66 -6.79
C TYR A 75 -7.41 -1.79 -8.31
N GLU A 76 -6.85 -0.83 -9.01
CA GLU A 76 -6.63 -0.90 -10.44
C GLU A 76 -5.12 -0.86 -10.66
N ALA A 77 -4.60 -1.81 -11.43
CA ALA A 77 -3.17 -1.94 -11.64
C ALA A 77 -2.86 -2.34 -13.09
N THR A 78 -1.71 -1.88 -13.59
CA THR A 78 -1.13 -2.37 -14.83
C THR A 78 -0.03 -3.35 -14.51
N ILE A 79 -0.18 -4.59 -14.95
CA ILE A 79 0.82 -5.65 -14.77
C ILE A 79 1.62 -5.79 -16.06
N ARG A 80 2.93 -5.55 -15.98
CA ARG A 80 3.86 -5.79 -17.10
C ARG A 80 4.36 -7.21 -17.04
N LEU A 81 3.94 -8.03 -18.00
CA LEU A 81 4.42 -9.42 -18.12
C LEU A 81 5.87 -9.47 -18.60
N GLY A 82 6.57 -10.52 -18.23
CA GLY A 82 7.92 -10.84 -18.70
C GLY A 82 9.05 -10.11 -17.99
N VAL A 83 8.77 -9.35 -16.96
CA VAL A 83 9.79 -8.68 -16.14
C VAL A 83 9.50 -8.92 -14.67
N THR A 84 10.54 -9.28 -13.91
CA THR A 84 10.48 -9.31 -12.45
C THR A 84 11.44 -8.27 -11.86
N THR A 85 11.09 -7.73 -10.71
CA THR A 85 11.91 -6.75 -9.98
C THR A 85 12.17 -7.23 -8.55
N ASP A 86 13.14 -6.65 -7.90
CA ASP A 86 13.52 -6.97 -6.52
C ASP A 86 12.48 -6.50 -5.48
N SER A 87 11.60 -5.56 -5.86
CA SER A 87 10.52 -5.04 -5.01
C SER A 87 9.13 -5.60 -5.37
N ASP A 88 9.01 -6.40 -6.43
CA ASP A 88 7.76 -6.87 -7.02
C ASP A 88 6.84 -5.74 -7.54
N ASP A 89 7.40 -4.55 -7.78
CA ASP A 89 6.69 -3.40 -8.33
C ASP A 89 7.52 -2.66 -9.40
N ALA A 90 6.97 -1.57 -9.95
CA ALA A 90 7.59 -0.81 -11.04
C ALA A 90 8.75 0.09 -10.58
N ASP A 91 8.93 0.32 -9.28
CA ASP A 91 10.01 1.13 -8.74
C ASP A 91 11.28 0.30 -8.48
N GLY A 92 11.17 -1.04 -8.51
CA GLY A 92 12.29 -1.95 -8.27
C GLY A 92 13.27 -2.09 -9.42
N THR A 93 14.45 -2.63 -9.10
CA THR A 93 15.47 -2.98 -10.09
C THR A 93 15.10 -4.29 -10.77
N GLU A 94 15.18 -4.32 -12.10
CA GLU A 94 14.91 -5.53 -12.88
C GLU A 94 15.88 -6.65 -12.48
N THR A 95 15.33 -7.82 -12.13
CA THR A 95 16.07 -9.01 -11.75
C THR A 95 16.06 -10.11 -12.81
N HIS A 96 14.99 -10.14 -13.62
CA HIS A 96 14.83 -11.11 -14.71
C HIS A 96 13.98 -10.52 -15.83
N ARG A 97 14.28 -10.93 -17.06
CA ARG A 97 13.49 -10.62 -18.27
C ARG A 97 13.26 -11.88 -19.07
N ALA A 98 12.01 -12.17 -19.38
CA ALA A 98 11.63 -13.27 -20.24
C ALA A 98 12.04 -13.03 -21.70
N ASP A 99 12.22 -14.13 -22.43
CA ASP A 99 12.45 -14.08 -23.86
C ASP A 99 11.25 -13.46 -24.61
N ALA A 100 11.54 -12.64 -25.63
CA ALA A 100 10.50 -11.94 -26.37
C ALA A 100 9.57 -12.90 -27.14
N ALA A 101 10.09 -14.02 -27.65
CA ALA A 101 9.27 -15.01 -28.35
C ALA A 101 8.34 -15.74 -27.38
N ALA A 102 8.82 -16.06 -26.17
CA ALA A 102 7.97 -16.63 -25.12
C ALA A 102 6.84 -15.68 -24.69
N LEU A 103 7.15 -14.37 -24.61
CA LEU A 103 6.15 -13.35 -24.30
C LEU A 103 5.10 -13.21 -25.40
N ALA A 104 5.52 -13.20 -26.67
CA ALA A 104 4.63 -13.08 -27.82
C ALA A 104 3.71 -14.30 -28.00
N ALA A 105 4.03 -15.43 -27.39
CA ALA A 105 3.22 -16.64 -27.42
C ALA A 105 2.13 -16.69 -26.34
N ILE A 106 2.13 -15.73 -25.40
CA ILE A 106 1.11 -15.70 -24.31
C ILE A 106 -0.20 -15.19 -24.91
N ASP A 107 -1.25 -15.97 -24.72
CA ASP A 107 -2.63 -15.61 -25.07
C ASP A 107 -3.49 -15.28 -23.84
N ASP A 108 -4.70 -14.78 -24.08
CA ASP A 108 -5.65 -14.40 -23.02
C ASP A 108 -6.04 -15.62 -22.15
N ALA A 109 -6.09 -16.82 -22.70
CA ALA A 109 -6.43 -18.02 -21.94
C ALA A 109 -5.35 -18.35 -20.92
N GLN A 110 -4.08 -18.20 -21.28
CA GLN A 110 -2.94 -18.39 -20.39
C GLN A 110 -2.90 -17.30 -19.29
N ILE A 111 -3.23 -16.05 -19.64
CA ILE A 111 -3.37 -14.96 -18.66
C ILE A 111 -4.47 -15.29 -17.66
N MET A 112 -5.65 -15.70 -18.14
CA MET A 112 -6.77 -16.07 -17.27
C MET A 112 -6.46 -17.30 -16.40
N ALA A 113 -5.74 -18.27 -16.92
CA ALA A 113 -5.27 -19.42 -16.14
C ALA A 113 -4.32 -18.99 -15.01
N GLY A 114 -3.46 -17.98 -15.24
CA GLY A 114 -2.58 -17.40 -14.23
C GLY A 114 -3.34 -16.59 -13.16
N ILE A 115 -4.46 -15.94 -13.51
CA ILE A 115 -5.28 -15.16 -12.59
C ILE A 115 -6.13 -16.05 -11.66
N THR A 116 -6.59 -17.21 -12.17
CA THR A 116 -7.47 -18.11 -11.43
C THR A 116 -6.94 -18.48 -10.03
N PRO A 117 -5.69 -18.92 -9.84
CA PRO A 117 -5.15 -19.25 -8.52
C PRO A 117 -4.96 -18.05 -7.59
N LEU A 118 -5.03 -16.81 -8.11
CA LEU A 118 -4.95 -15.57 -7.35
C LEU A 118 -6.31 -15.06 -6.90
N THR A 119 -7.40 -15.80 -7.19
CA THR A 119 -8.77 -15.44 -6.83
C THR A 119 -9.31 -16.37 -5.74
N GLY A 120 -10.14 -15.84 -4.87
CA GLY A 120 -10.69 -16.57 -3.71
C GLY A 120 -9.85 -16.42 -2.46
N ALA A 121 -9.91 -17.39 -1.58
CA ALA A 121 -9.09 -17.44 -0.36
C ALA A 121 -7.69 -17.95 -0.72
N ILE A 122 -6.70 -17.08 -0.66
CA ILE A 122 -5.32 -17.38 -1.04
C ILE A 122 -4.36 -17.20 0.13
N SER A 123 -3.23 -17.88 0.05
CA SER A 123 -2.11 -17.73 0.98
C SER A 123 -1.07 -16.80 0.37
N GLN A 124 -1.01 -15.56 0.83
CA GLN A 124 -0.09 -14.55 0.34
C GLN A 124 1.16 -14.47 1.21
N VAL A 125 2.33 -14.65 0.65
CA VAL A 125 3.60 -14.21 1.26
C VAL A 125 3.81 -12.74 0.88
N PRO A 126 3.88 -11.83 1.86
CA PRO A 126 4.10 -10.42 1.58
C PRO A 126 5.49 -10.18 0.98
N SER A 127 5.64 -9.09 0.19
CA SER A 127 6.95 -8.67 -0.29
C SER A 127 7.86 -8.27 0.87
N THR A 128 9.16 -8.56 0.76
CA THR A 128 10.19 -8.17 1.74
C THR A 128 10.38 -6.66 1.82
N VAL A 129 9.99 -5.93 0.78
CA VAL A 129 10.01 -4.45 0.75
C VAL A 129 8.75 -3.83 1.36
N SER A 130 7.89 -4.62 2.01
CA SER A 130 6.65 -4.15 2.62
C SER A 130 6.85 -3.44 3.97
N ALA A 131 5.84 -2.67 4.39
CA ALA A 131 5.82 -1.98 5.68
C ALA A 131 5.53 -2.90 6.89
N ILE A 132 5.48 -4.21 6.69
CA ILE A 132 5.22 -5.20 7.74
C ILE A 132 6.36 -5.19 8.76
N LYS A 133 6.00 -5.31 10.04
CA LYS A 133 6.99 -5.35 11.13
C LYS A 133 7.39 -6.79 11.45
N VAL A 134 8.69 -7.02 11.49
CA VAL A 134 9.31 -8.27 11.94
C VAL A 134 10.24 -7.92 13.11
N GLY A 135 9.99 -8.50 14.29
CA GLY A 135 10.78 -8.18 15.48
C GLY A 135 10.77 -6.70 15.89
N GLY A 136 9.68 -5.96 15.58
CA GLY A 136 9.54 -4.52 15.87
C GLY A 136 10.14 -3.58 14.82
N ARG A 137 10.95 -4.08 13.86
CA ARG A 137 11.51 -3.33 12.73
C ARG A 137 10.69 -3.59 11.48
N ARG A 138 10.64 -2.62 10.56
CA ARG A 138 9.91 -2.80 9.29
C ARG A 138 10.71 -3.68 8.33
N ALA A 139 10.04 -4.53 7.57
CA ALA A 139 10.68 -5.46 6.64
C ALA A 139 11.57 -4.73 5.62
N TYR A 140 11.13 -3.59 5.09
CA TYR A 140 11.95 -2.79 4.16
C TYR A 140 13.23 -2.23 4.78
N ASP A 141 13.25 -1.90 6.11
CA ASP A 141 14.45 -1.43 6.80
C ASP A 141 15.47 -2.57 6.95
N LEU A 142 14.98 -3.79 7.22
CA LEU A 142 15.80 -4.99 7.31
C LEU A 142 16.38 -5.37 5.94
N ALA A 143 15.56 -5.36 4.89
CA ALA A 143 15.99 -5.65 3.53
C ALA A 143 17.08 -4.66 3.05
N ARG A 144 16.91 -3.36 3.32
CA ARG A 144 17.96 -2.34 3.02
C ARG A 144 19.25 -2.54 3.79
N ALA A 145 19.18 -3.13 4.98
CA ALA A 145 20.36 -3.49 5.78
C ALA A 145 21.03 -4.79 5.30
N GLY A 146 20.52 -5.44 4.24
CA GLY A 146 21.03 -6.71 3.72
C GLY A 146 20.65 -7.93 4.60
N GLU A 147 19.72 -7.75 5.55
CA GLU A 147 19.23 -8.83 6.39
C GLU A 147 18.19 -9.65 5.64
N THR A 148 18.30 -10.97 5.66
CA THR A 148 17.28 -11.87 5.10
C THR A 148 16.04 -11.84 5.98
N VAL A 149 14.90 -11.46 5.39
CA VAL A 149 13.61 -11.38 6.09
C VAL A 149 12.71 -12.49 5.59
N GLU A 150 12.42 -13.45 6.45
CA GLU A 150 11.43 -14.48 6.16
C GLU A 150 10.06 -14.02 6.64
N LEU A 151 9.15 -13.75 5.70
CA LEU A 151 7.79 -13.31 6.00
C LEU A 151 6.84 -14.50 5.96
N LYS A 152 6.03 -14.63 7.01
CA LYS A 152 5.01 -15.67 7.08
C LYS A 152 3.86 -15.38 6.12
N ALA A 153 3.42 -16.40 5.42
CA ALA A 153 2.21 -16.34 4.62
C ALA A 153 1.01 -15.96 5.48
N ARG A 154 0.11 -15.18 4.91
CA ARG A 154 -1.17 -14.78 5.52
C ARG A 154 -2.33 -15.15 4.61
N SER A 155 -3.46 -15.53 5.20
CA SER A 155 -4.69 -15.72 4.43
C SER A 155 -5.26 -14.36 4.03
N VAL A 156 -5.54 -14.20 2.74
CA VAL A 156 -6.25 -13.04 2.18
C VAL A 156 -7.34 -13.53 1.23
N THR A 157 -8.40 -12.75 1.07
CA THR A 157 -9.48 -13.07 0.12
C THR A 157 -9.48 -12.06 -1.00
N VAL A 158 -9.29 -12.54 -2.23
CA VAL A 158 -9.46 -11.77 -3.46
C VAL A 158 -10.82 -12.14 -4.03
N SER A 159 -11.84 -11.35 -3.74
CA SER A 159 -13.21 -11.63 -4.17
C SER A 159 -13.38 -11.55 -5.68
N ARG A 160 -12.56 -10.74 -6.34
CA ARG A 160 -12.60 -10.54 -7.79
C ARG A 160 -11.25 -10.08 -8.31
N PHE A 161 -10.81 -10.71 -9.41
CA PHE A 161 -9.67 -10.29 -10.21
C PHE A 161 -10.11 -10.34 -11.69
N THR A 162 -10.10 -9.20 -12.39
CA THR A 162 -10.57 -9.05 -13.78
C THR A 162 -9.66 -8.12 -14.56
#